data_1cfb37b18b5fd6215fcf44fe1cf0c1cc
#
_entry.id   1cfb37b18b5fd6215fcf44fe1cf0c1cc
#
_cell.length_a   1.000
_cell.length_b   1.000
_cell.length_c   1.000
_cell.angle_alpha   90.00
_cell.angle_beta   90.00
_cell.angle_gamma   90.00
#
_symmetry.space_group_name_H-M   'P 1'
#
loop_
_entity.id
_entity.type
_entity.pdbx_description
1 polymer ?
#
loop_
_entity_poly.entity_id
_entity_poly.type
_entity_poly.pdbx_seq_one_letter_code
_entity_poly.pdbx_strand_id
1 'polypeptide(L)'
;MTTAPESDASRLVADDITLGYGDRVIIDGLTLEIASGVVTTVIGPNGCGKSTLLRSLGRLLRPREGRVVLDGKAISTMKTKDVAQVIGMLPQTPVAPEGLTVADLVARGRHPHQTWFRQWSSGDEAEVMTALEQTGIADLADRPLDELSGGQRQRAWISMALAQGTDILLLDEPTTYLDLAHSLEVLDLVDQLHDDMGRTVVMVLHDLNLAIRYSDRLVVMHAGRVVAQGAPSEIIDAELLLEVFGLRASVLEDPVSGRPMIVPIGARHVLESGRPF
;
A
#
# COMPACT_ATOMS: atom_id res chain seq x y z
N MET A 1 14.13 27.96 -12.34
CA MET A 1 12.88 28.20 -11.58
C MET A 1 11.95 27.08 -12.00
N THR A 2 12.00 25.99 -11.28
CA THR A 2 11.12 24.83 -11.50
C THR A 2 9.88 25.09 -10.66
N THR A 3 8.76 25.36 -11.29
CA THR A 3 7.46 25.48 -10.63
C THR A 3 7.13 24.15 -9.97
N ALA A 4 6.93 24.18 -8.66
CA ALA A 4 6.35 23.05 -7.95
C ALA A 4 5.01 22.68 -8.62
N PRO A 5 4.67 21.39 -8.77
CA PRO A 5 3.38 21.00 -9.31
C PRO A 5 2.29 21.52 -8.37
N GLU A 6 1.30 22.18 -8.97
CA GLU A 6 0.05 22.58 -8.28
C GLU A 6 -0.50 21.34 -7.55
N SER A 7 -0.90 21.54 -6.30
CA SER A 7 -1.50 20.49 -5.47
C SER A 7 -2.75 19.97 -6.16
N ASP A 8 -2.62 18.83 -6.82
CA ASP A 8 -3.77 18.11 -7.36
C ASP A 8 -4.68 17.72 -6.19
N ALA A 9 -5.95 18.11 -6.26
CA ALA A 9 -6.90 17.90 -5.19
C ALA A 9 -6.96 16.41 -4.83
N SER A 10 -6.78 16.09 -3.55
CA SER A 10 -6.82 14.71 -3.06
C SER A 10 -8.11 14.02 -3.46
N ARG A 11 -8.01 12.95 -4.27
CA ARG A 11 -9.16 12.19 -4.73
C ARG A 11 -9.75 11.29 -3.65
N LEU A 12 -8.91 10.84 -2.70
CA LEU A 12 -9.30 9.93 -1.61
C LEU A 12 -9.01 10.58 -0.26
N VAL A 13 -10.05 10.76 0.55
CA VAL A 13 -9.98 11.45 1.84
C VAL A 13 -10.72 10.65 2.91
N ALA A 14 -10.08 10.42 4.04
CA ALA A 14 -10.73 10.05 5.30
C ALA A 14 -11.13 11.34 6.02
N ASP A 15 -12.43 11.56 6.25
CA ASP A 15 -13.00 12.78 6.82
C ASP A 15 -13.62 12.45 8.18
N ASP A 16 -12.89 12.78 9.25
CA ASP A 16 -13.28 12.61 10.67
C ASP A 16 -13.76 11.17 10.99
N ILE A 17 -13.02 10.15 10.51
CA ILE A 17 -13.46 8.77 10.61
C ILE A 17 -13.16 8.15 11.96
N THR A 18 -14.17 7.45 12.52
CA THR A 18 -14.02 6.56 13.68
C THR A 18 -14.19 5.11 13.23
N LEU A 19 -13.18 4.27 13.48
CA LEU A 19 -13.12 2.88 13.04
C LEU A 19 -12.91 1.92 14.22
N GLY A 20 -13.47 0.71 14.09
CA GLY A 20 -13.28 -0.31 15.12
C GLY A 20 -14.00 -1.61 14.81
N TYR A 21 -13.79 -2.61 15.68
CA TYR A 21 -14.40 -3.95 15.58
C TYR A 21 -15.15 -4.27 16.87
N GLY A 22 -16.39 -4.79 16.76
CA GLY A 22 -17.26 -4.97 17.94
C GLY A 22 -17.34 -3.67 18.75
N ASP A 23 -17.09 -3.66 20.03
CA ASP A 23 -17.11 -2.45 20.87
C ASP A 23 -15.77 -1.71 20.93
N ARG A 24 -14.70 -2.29 20.36
CA ARG A 24 -13.36 -1.69 20.41
C ARG A 24 -13.18 -0.65 19.31
N VAL A 25 -12.91 0.60 19.71
CA VAL A 25 -12.44 1.67 18.81
C VAL A 25 -10.94 1.50 18.60
N ILE A 26 -10.51 1.58 17.34
CA ILE A 26 -9.10 1.49 16.92
C ILE A 26 -8.58 2.85 16.44
N ILE A 27 -9.41 3.59 15.70
CA ILE A 27 -9.14 4.93 15.19
C ILE A 27 -10.30 5.81 15.63
N ASP A 28 -10.02 7.00 16.12
CA ASP A 28 -11.00 7.92 16.66
C ASP A 28 -10.78 9.32 16.07
N GLY A 29 -11.74 9.80 15.26
CA GLY A 29 -11.75 11.13 14.67
C GLY A 29 -10.57 11.41 13.73
N LEU A 30 -10.15 10.44 12.88
CA LEU A 30 -9.00 10.62 12.00
C LEU A 30 -9.40 11.32 10.71
N THR A 31 -8.68 12.39 10.37
CA THR A 31 -8.73 13.04 9.06
C THR A 31 -7.39 12.85 8.35
N LEU A 32 -7.44 12.36 7.10
CA LEU A 32 -6.27 12.12 6.27
C LEU A 32 -6.62 12.28 4.80
N GLU A 33 -5.83 13.09 4.10
CA GLU A 33 -5.90 13.26 2.66
C GLU A 33 -4.80 12.45 1.99
N ILE A 34 -5.16 11.64 0.99
CA ILE A 34 -4.22 10.89 0.16
C ILE A 34 -3.90 11.72 -1.08
N ALA A 35 -2.65 12.14 -1.20
CA ALA A 35 -2.18 12.87 -2.37
C ALA A 35 -2.30 12.00 -3.63
N SER A 36 -2.80 12.57 -4.72
CA SER A 36 -2.94 11.86 -5.99
C SER A 36 -1.60 11.74 -6.71
N GLY A 37 -1.41 10.66 -7.47
CA GLY A 37 -0.23 10.46 -8.32
C GLY A 37 1.09 10.35 -7.54
N VAL A 38 1.07 9.85 -6.30
CA VAL A 38 2.28 9.61 -5.48
C VAL A 38 2.17 8.29 -4.73
N VAL A 39 3.31 7.77 -4.31
CA VAL A 39 3.39 6.61 -3.41
C VAL A 39 3.36 7.08 -1.97
N THR A 40 2.27 6.77 -1.26
CA THR A 40 2.11 7.06 0.17
C THR A 40 2.24 5.77 0.99
N THR A 41 3.18 5.72 1.94
CA THR A 41 3.29 4.56 2.84
C THR A 41 2.85 4.91 4.26
N VAL A 42 1.96 4.08 4.79
CA VAL A 42 1.50 4.15 6.18
C VAL A 42 2.40 3.27 7.05
N ILE A 43 3.12 3.89 7.99
CA ILE A 43 3.98 3.21 8.95
C ILE A 43 3.50 3.44 10.38
N GLY A 44 3.98 2.62 11.32
CA GLY A 44 3.64 2.74 12.73
C GLY A 44 3.74 1.39 13.45
N PRO A 45 3.69 1.35 14.78
CA PRO A 45 3.75 0.13 15.57
C PRO A 45 2.62 -0.85 15.26
N ASN A 46 2.82 -2.12 15.61
CA ASN A 46 1.77 -3.13 15.44
C ASN A 46 0.52 -2.77 16.26
N GLY A 47 -0.64 -2.95 15.64
CA GLY A 47 -1.93 -2.67 16.28
C GLY A 47 -2.31 -1.18 16.35
N CYS A 48 -1.55 -0.24 15.76
CA CYS A 48 -1.90 1.18 15.77
C CYS A 48 -3.02 1.57 14.79
N GLY A 49 -3.50 0.65 13.94
CA GLY A 49 -4.66 0.89 13.07
C GLY A 49 -4.38 0.98 11.56
N LYS A 50 -3.15 0.75 11.07
CA LYS A 50 -2.77 0.88 9.65
C LYS A 50 -3.69 0.10 8.69
N SER A 51 -3.77 -1.22 8.87
CA SER A 51 -4.64 -2.07 8.03
C SER A 51 -6.14 -1.75 8.22
N THR A 52 -6.53 -1.26 9.41
CA THR A 52 -7.90 -0.80 9.68
C THR A 52 -8.23 0.44 8.86
N LEU A 53 -7.31 1.41 8.79
CA LEU A 53 -7.41 2.59 7.94
C LEU A 53 -7.50 2.17 6.47
N LEU A 54 -6.57 1.34 6.00
CA LEU A 54 -6.52 0.91 4.59
C LEU A 54 -7.81 0.19 4.17
N ARG A 55 -8.34 -0.70 5.02
CA ARG A 55 -9.64 -1.38 4.79
C ARG A 55 -10.81 -0.39 4.70
N SER A 56 -10.76 0.69 5.45
CA SER A 56 -11.81 1.71 5.39
C SER A 56 -11.70 2.53 4.10
N LEU A 57 -10.48 2.94 3.70
CA LEU A 57 -10.22 3.60 2.42
C LEU A 57 -10.69 2.74 1.23
N GLY A 58 -10.45 1.42 1.28
CA GLY A 58 -10.90 0.44 0.29
C GLY A 58 -12.37 0.00 0.43
N ARG A 59 -13.16 0.64 1.31
CA ARG A 59 -14.59 0.31 1.56
C ARG A 59 -14.84 -1.10 2.11
N LEU A 60 -13.82 -1.78 2.62
CA LEU A 60 -13.99 -3.10 3.27
C LEU A 60 -14.42 -2.96 4.73
N LEU A 61 -14.19 -1.79 5.35
CA LEU A 61 -14.64 -1.47 6.71
C LEU A 61 -15.40 -0.14 6.67
N ARG A 62 -16.66 -0.16 7.12
CA ARG A 62 -17.47 1.05 7.19
C ARG A 62 -17.12 1.85 8.46
N PRO A 63 -16.85 3.17 8.35
CA PRO A 63 -16.73 4.03 9.51
C PRO A 63 -18.01 4.03 10.38
N ARG A 64 -17.84 4.11 11.69
CA ARG A 64 -18.93 4.31 12.64
C ARG A 64 -19.40 5.78 12.61
N GLU A 65 -18.40 6.67 12.53
CA GLU A 65 -18.59 8.13 12.43
C GLU A 65 -17.67 8.63 11.33
N GLY A 66 -18.01 9.80 10.77
CA GLY A 66 -17.30 10.36 9.64
C GLY A 66 -17.56 9.61 8.34
N ARG A 67 -16.71 9.81 7.36
CA ARG A 67 -16.86 9.22 6.02
C ARG A 67 -15.53 9.15 5.27
N VAL A 68 -15.42 8.19 4.35
CA VAL A 68 -14.39 8.21 3.31
C VAL A 68 -14.99 8.82 2.05
N VAL A 69 -14.26 9.76 1.47
CA VAL A 69 -14.66 10.51 0.27
C VAL A 69 -13.77 10.11 -0.88
N LEU A 70 -14.35 9.77 -2.02
CA LEU A 70 -13.68 9.50 -3.29
C LEU A 70 -14.24 10.45 -4.35
N ASP A 71 -13.38 11.23 -4.99
CA ASP A 71 -13.76 12.21 -6.00
C ASP A 71 -14.93 13.13 -5.54
N GLY A 72 -14.85 13.62 -4.29
CA GLY A 72 -15.83 14.50 -3.67
C GLY A 72 -17.13 13.82 -3.21
N LYS A 73 -17.27 12.48 -3.33
CA LYS A 73 -18.46 11.74 -2.94
C LYS A 73 -18.14 10.73 -1.83
N ALA A 74 -19.02 10.61 -0.84
CA ALA A 74 -18.88 9.59 0.19
C ALA A 74 -18.96 8.18 -0.47
N ILE A 75 -17.93 7.34 -0.30
CA ILE A 75 -17.85 6.01 -0.93
C ILE A 75 -18.97 5.08 -0.48
N SER A 76 -19.57 5.32 0.68
CA SER A 76 -20.71 4.57 1.20
C SER A 76 -21.98 4.76 0.36
N THR A 77 -22.10 5.87 -0.39
CA THR A 77 -23.25 6.18 -1.26
C THR A 77 -23.05 5.71 -2.70
N MET A 78 -21.83 5.34 -3.08
CA MET A 78 -21.51 4.87 -4.43
C MET A 78 -21.85 3.38 -4.58
N LYS A 79 -22.07 2.91 -5.82
CA LYS A 79 -22.18 1.47 -6.07
C LYS A 79 -20.83 0.81 -5.84
N THR A 80 -20.84 -0.43 -5.30
CA THR A 80 -19.60 -1.17 -5.04
C THR A 80 -18.75 -1.34 -6.30
N LYS A 81 -19.40 -1.57 -7.44
CA LYS A 81 -18.76 -1.71 -8.73
C LYS A 81 -18.04 -0.43 -9.17
N ASP A 82 -18.66 0.74 -8.99
CA ASP A 82 -18.08 2.02 -9.39
C ASP A 82 -16.83 2.33 -8.54
N VAL A 83 -16.86 2.04 -7.24
CA VAL A 83 -15.67 2.15 -6.36
C VAL A 83 -14.58 1.17 -6.78
N ALA A 84 -14.94 -0.07 -7.09
CA ALA A 84 -13.98 -1.10 -7.51
C ALA A 84 -13.38 -0.85 -8.91
N GLN A 85 -13.90 0.07 -9.70
CA GLN A 85 -13.29 0.53 -10.95
C GLN A 85 -12.27 1.65 -10.74
N VAL A 86 -12.22 2.25 -9.55
CA VAL A 86 -11.29 3.34 -9.22
C VAL A 86 -10.26 2.91 -8.18
N ILE A 87 -10.64 2.07 -7.21
CA ILE A 87 -9.78 1.59 -6.13
C ILE A 87 -9.58 0.08 -6.27
N GLY A 88 -8.33 -0.33 -6.51
CA GLY A 88 -7.85 -1.71 -6.38
C GLY A 88 -7.30 -1.95 -4.97
N MET A 89 -7.47 -3.14 -4.43
CA MET A 89 -6.96 -3.46 -3.11
C MET A 89 -6.37 -4.86 -3.05
N LEU A 90 -5.15 -4.95 -2.52
CA LEU A 90 -4.50 -6.19 -2.11
C LEU A 90 -4.52 -6.29 -0.58
N PRO A 91 -5.29 -7.21 0.02
CA PRO A 91 -5.30 -7.40 1.47
C PRO A 91 -4.06 -8.16 1.94
N GLN A 92 -3.72 -8.04 3.22
CA GLN A 92 -2.56 -8.67 3.85
C GLN A 92 -2.52 -10.20 3.69
N THR A 93 -3.67 -10.86 3.80
CA THR A 93 -3.79 -12.31 3.67
C THR A 93 -4.87 -12.64 2.65
N PRO A 94 -4.54 -12.59 1.35
CA PRO A 94 -5.50 -12.94 0.33
C PRO A 94 -5.72 -14.45 0.29
N VAL A 95 -6.97 -14.87 0.10
CA VAL A 95 -7.38 -16.27 0.03
C VAL A 95 -7.93 -16.58 -1.35
N ALA A 96 -7.43 -17.66 -1.96
CA ALA A 96 -7.96 -18.20 -3.21
C ALA A 96 -8.53 -19.60 -2.98
N PRO A 97 -9.54 -20.02 -3.74
CA PRO A 97 -9.96 -21.42 -3.80
C PRO A 97 -8.82 -22.33 -4.27
N GLU A 98 -8.82 -23.58 -3.81
CA GLU A 98 -7.88 -24.60 -4.25
C GLU A 98 -8.00 -24.89 -5.75
N GLY A 99 -6.89 -25.20 -6.40
CA GLY A 99 -6.84 -25.54 -7.81
C GLY A 99 -7.02 -24.39 -8.80
N LEU A 100 -7.03 -23.14 -8.31
CA LEU A 100 -7.11 -21.96 -9.18
C LEU A 100 -5.77 -21.72 -9.86
N THR A 101 -5.77 -21.50 -11.18
CA THR A 101 -4.56 -21.11 -11.92
C THR A 101 -4.25 -19.64 -11.69
N VAL A 102 -3.02 -19.22 -12.04
CA VAL A 102 -2.61 -17.82 -12.02
C VAL A 102 -3.52 -16.98 -12.92
N ALA A 103 -3.77 -17.42 -14.15
CA ALA A 103 -4.65 -16.71 -15.09
C ALA A 103 -6.09 -16.58 -14.55
N ASP A 104 -6.62 -17.63 -13.92
CA ASP A 104 -7.96 -17.58 -13.30
C ASP A 104 -8.04 -16.58 -12.16
N LEU A 105 -6.98 -16.50 -11.34
CA LEU A 105 -6.89 -15.49 -10.28
C LEU A 105 -6.89 -14.09 -10.87
N VAL A 106 -5.99 -13.82 -11.83
CA VAL A 106 -5.81 -12.49 -12.43
C VAL A 106 -7.08 -12.06 -13.16
N ALA A 107 -7.77 -12.98 -13.83
CA ALA A 107 -9.06 -12.73 -14.48
C ALA A 107 -10.15 -12.24 -13.52
N ARG A 108 -10.06 -12.58 -12.21
CA ARG A 108 -11.00 -12.04 -11.20
C ARG A 108 -10.86 -10.54 -11.00
N GLY A 109 -9.72 -9.96 -11.30
CA GLY A 109 -9.52 -8.51 -11.33
C GLY A 109 -10.48 -7.81 -12.30
N ARG A 110 -10.91 -8.49 -13.35
CA ARG A 110 -11.85 -7.93 -14.36
C ARG A 110 -13.31 -7.93 -13.93
N HIS A 111 -13.69 -8.58 -12.82
CA HIS A 111 -15.09 -8.64 -12.35
C HIS A 111 -15.79 -7.25 -12.27
N PRO A 112 -15.15 -6.16 -11.82
CA PRO A 112 -15.78 -4.85 -11.80
C PRO A 112 -16.13 -4.29 -13.19
N HIS A 113 -15.55 -4.82 -14.28
CA HIS A 113 -15.81 -4.39 -15.65
C HIS A 113 -16.89 -5.23 -16.34
N GLN A 114 -17.18 -6.43 -15.80
CA GLN A 114 -18.18 -7.33 -16.36
C GLN A 114 -19.61 -6.85 -16.05
N THR A 115 -20.55 -7.13 -16.95
CA THR A 115 -21.97 -6.88 -16.76
C THR A 115 -22.77 -8.16 -17.02
N TRP A 116 -24.06 -8.19 -16.62
CA TRP A 116 -24.93 -9.35 -16.86
C TRP A 116 -24.95 -9.81 -18.34
N PHE A 117 -24.82 -8.86 -19.27
CA PHE A 117 -24.85 -9.14 -20.73
C PHE A 117 -23.45 -9.25 -21.34
N ARG A 118 -22.38 -8.81 -20.65
CA ARG A 118 -20.99 -8.83 -21.12
C ARG A 118 -20.13 -9.44 -20.03
N GLN A 119 -20.02 -10.78 -20.06
CA GLN A 119 -19.29 -11.52 -19.03
C GLN A 119 -17.77 -11.50 -19.25
N TRP A 120 -17.31 -11.70 -20.48
CA TRP A 120 -15.90 -11.72 -20.85
C TRP A 120 -15.70 -11.13 -22.23
N SER A 121 -14.64 -10.39 -22.46
CA SER A 121 -14.29 -9.79 -23.75
C SER A 121 -12.83 -9.99 -24.09
N SER A 122 -12.46 -9.84 -25.37
CA SER A 122 -11.06 -9.83 -25.81
C SER A 122 -10.24 -8.72 -25.13
N GLY A 123 -10.88 -7.61 -24.74
CA GLY A 123 -10.24 -6.56 -23.94
C GLY A 123 -9.89 -7.02 -22.52
N ASP A 124 -10.74 -7.85 -21.89
CA ASP A 124 -10.45 -8.38 -20.56
C ASP A 124 -9.29 -9.39 -20.62
N GLU A 125 -9.21 -10.20 -21.68
CA GLU A 125 -8.07 -11.11 -21.91
C GLU A 125 -6.77 -10.33 -22.12
N ALA A 126 -6.78 -9.27 -22.90
CA ALA A 126 -5.62 -8.41 -23.12
C ALA A 126 -5.12 -7.76 -21.81
N GLU A 127 -6.03 -7.26 -20.98
CA GLU A 127 -5.70 -6.67 -19.68
C GLU A 127 -5.08 -7.70 -18.72
N VAL A 128 -5.59 -8.93 -18.71
CA VAL A 128 -5.03 -10.04 -17.92
C VAL A 128 -3.61 -10.36 -18.38
N MET A 129 -3.40 -10.51 -19.69
CA MET A 129 -2.06 -10.77 -20.24
C MET A 129 -1.09 -9.64 -19.96
N THR A 130 -1.52 -8.38 -20.14
CA THR A 130 -0.71 -7.20 -19.81
C THR A 130 -0.30 -7.20 -18.33
N ALA A 131 -1.22 -7.50 -17.42
CA ALA A 131 -0.92 -7.57 -15.99
C ALA A 131 0.07 -8.70 -15.65
N LEU A 132 -0.04 -9.85 -16.29
CA LEU A 132 0.90 -10.97 -16.13
C LEU A 132 2.30 -10.64 -16.67
N GLU A 133 2.38 -9.97 -17.81
CA GLU A 133 3.64 -9.51 -18.41
C GLU A 133 4.32 -8.46 -17.53
N GLN A 134 3.58 -7.46 -17.06
CA GLN A 134 4.09 -6.40 -16.16
C GLN A 134 4.66 -6.95 -14.86
N THR A 135 4.09 -8.03 -14.35
CA THR A 135 4.56 -8.67 -13.11
C THR A 135 5.61 -9.77 -13.35
N GLY A 136 5.94 -10.05 -14.61
CA GLY A 136 6.96 -11.03 -15.00
C GLY A 136 6.59 -12.48 -14.65
N ILE A 137 5.29 -12.82 -14.71
CA ILE A 137 4.79 -14.19 -14.44
C ILE A 137 3.88 -14.75 -15.53
N ALA A 138 3.98 -14.22 -16.75
CA ALA A 138 3.16 -14.68 -17.87
C ALA A 138 3.41 -16.17 -18.22
N ASP A 139 4.62 -16.67 -18.01
CA ASP A 139 5.01 -18.07 -18.17
C ASP A 139 4.38 -19.01 -17.13
N LEU A 140 3.83 -18.46 -16.05
CA LEU A 140 3.18 -19.19 -14.97
C LEU A 140 1.64 -19.15 -15.07
N ALA A 141 1.07 -18.59 -16.14
CA ALA A 141 -0.37 -18.33 -16.27
C ALA A 141 -1.24 -19.57 -16.01
N ASP A 142 -0.86 -20.72 -16.54
CA ASP A 142 -1.60 -21.98 -16.41
C ASP A 142 -1.24 -22.76 -15.13
N ARG A 143 -0.28 -22.27 -14.32
CA ARG A 143 0.18 -22.97 -13.13
C ARG A 143 -0.81 -22.77 -11.97
N PRO A 144 -1.11 -23.83 -11.19
CA PRO A 144 -1.89 -23.72 -9.96
C PRO A 144 -1.19 -22.81 -8.93
N LEU A 145 -1.97 -21.97 -8.25
CA LEU A 145 -1.44 -21.03 -7.22
C LEU A 145 -0.72 -21.75 -6.08
N ASP A 146 -1.15 -22.99 -5.77
CA ASP A 146 -0.60 -23.76 -4.66
C ASP A 146 0.81 -24.28 -4.95
N GLU A 147 1.22 -24.31 -6.23
CA GLU A 147 2.55 -24.73 -6.68
C GLU A 147 3.55 -23.58 -6.77
N LEU A 148 3.12 -22.34 -6.50
CA LEU A 148 3.96 -21.14 -6.60
C LEU A 148 4.79 -20.92 -5.33
N SER A 149 6.00 -20.38 -5.51
CA SER A 149 6.76 -19.79 -4.38
C SER A 149 6.00 -18.61 -3.76
N GLY A 150 6.38 -18.20 -2.55
CA GLY A 150 5.77 -17.04 -1.88
C GLY A 150 5.82 -15.77 -2.73
N GLY A 151 6.99 -15.46 -3.33
CA GLY A 151 7.16 -14.30 -4.20
C GLY A 151 6.35 -14.39 -5.49
N GLN A 152 6.32 -15.55 -6.16
CA GLN A 152 5.48 -15.75 -7.34
C GLN A 152 3.99 -15.61 -7.02
N ARG A 153 3.55 -16.16 -5.89
CA ARG A 153 2.16 -16.02 -5.42
C ARG A 153 1.81 -14.55 -5.14
N GLN A 154 2.71 -13.80 -4.52
CA GLN A 154 2.52 -12.38 -4.28
C GLN A 154 2.40 -11.58 -5.58
N ARG A 155 3.26 -11.86 -6.57
CA ARG A 155 3.16 -11.26 -7.91
C ARG A 155 1.83 -11.60 -8.60
N ALA A 156 1.31 -12.82 -8.45
CA ALA A 156 0.00 -13.20 -9.00
C ALA A 156 -1.16 -12.37 -8.39
N TRP A 157 -1.11 -12.11 -7.08
CA TRP A 157 -2.08 -11.23 -6.43
C TRP A 157 -1.96 -9.77 -6.85
N ILE A 158 -0.75 -9.27 -7.04
CA ILE A 158 -0.51 -7.93 -7.60
C ILE A 158 -1.04 -7.87 -9.03
N SER A 159 -0.79 -8.89 -9.87
CA SER A 159 -1.34 -8.96 -11.23
C SER A 159 -2.86 -8.87 -11.24
N MET A 160 -3.54 -9.55 -10.31
CA MET A 160 -4.99 -9.45 -10.16
C MET A 160 -5.44 -8.00 -9.85
N ALA A 161 -4.74 -7.33 -8.93
CA ALA A 161 -5.03 -5.94 -8.60
C ALA A 161 -4.74 -4.99 -9.78
N LEU A 162 -3.71 -5.28 -10.59
CA LEU A 162 -3.39 -4.53 -11.81
C LEU A 162 -4.40 -4.74 -12.92
N ALA A 163 -4.82 -5.99 -13.16
CA ALA A 163 -5.83 -6.32 -14.15
C ALA A 163 -7.18 -5.64 -13.86
N GLN A 164 -7.40 -5.20 -12.62
CA GLN A 164 -8.56 -4.39 -12.26
C GLN A 164 -8.54 -3.01 -12.95
N GLY A 165 -7.36 -2.49 -13.36
CA GLY A 165 -7.23 -1.26 -14.13
C GLY A 165 -7.65 -0.01 -13.37
N THR A 166 -7.27 0.10 -12.09
CA THR A 166 -7.69 1.19 -11.19
C THR A 166 -6.65 2.29 -11.09
N ASP A 167 -7.09 3.51 -10.83
CA ASP A 167 -6.23 4.68 -10.64
C ASP A 167 -5.56 4.71 -9.25
N ILE A 168 -6.21 4.09 -8.25
CA ILE A 168 -5.74 4.05 -6.87
C ILE A 168 -5.50 2.59 -6.48
N LEU A 169 -4.32 2.28 -5.96
CA LEU A 169 -3.94 0.95 -5.52
C LEU A 169 -3.64 0.96 -4.01
N LEU A 170 -4.38 0.16 -3.25
CA LEU A 170 -4.20 -0.02 -1.81
C LEU A 170 -3.52 -1.36 -1.54
N LEU A 171 -2.34 -1.37 -0.92
CA LEU A 171 -1.55 -2.57 -0.65
C LEU A 171 -1.34 -2.75 0.85
N ASP A 172 -1.99 -3.75 1.45
CA ASP A 172 -1.86 -4.04 2.87
C ASP A 172 -0.73 -5.05 3.10
N GLU A 173 0.46 -4.56 3.44
CA GLU A 173 1.68 -5.33 3.71
C GLU A 173 2.11 -6.25 2.54
N PRO A 174 2.36 -5.71 1.35
CA PRO A 174 2.63 -6.53 0.16
C PRO A 174 3.94 -7.33 0.22
N THR A 175 4.80 -7.08 1.20
CA THR A 175 6.10 -7.75 1.39
C THR A 175 6.12 -8.73 2.56
N THR A 176 5.00 -8.94 3.25
CA THR A 176 4.92 -9.87 4.38
C THR A 176 5.18 -11.31 3.93
N TYR A 177 5.99 -12.04 4.70
CA TYR A 177 6.46 -13.42 4.44
C TYR A 177 7.45 -13.55 3.26
N LEU A 178 7.96 -12.45 2.71
CA LEU A 178 9.01 -12.45 1.70
C LEU A 178 10.37 -12.18 2.35
N ASP A 179 11.41 -12.76 1.80
CA ASP A 179 12.78 -12.35 2.11
C ASP A 179 13.09 -10.96 1.50
N LEU A 180 14.24 -10.40 1.83
CA LEU A 180 14.59 -9.06 1.39
C LEU A 180 14.66 -8.95 -0.14
N ALA A 181 15.21 -9.95 -0.83
CA ALA A 181 15.34 -9.91 -2.30
C ALA A 181 13.98 -9.87 -2.98
N HIS A 182 13.06 -10.77 -2.58
CA HIS A 182 11.71 -10.79 -3.12
C HIS A 182 10.89 -9.56 -2.71
N SER A 183 11.15 -8.99 -1.52
CA SER A 183 10.52 -7.72 -1.09
C SER A 183 10.90 -6.56 -1.98
N LEU A 184 12.20 -6.46 -2.35
CA LEU A 184 12.68 -5.46 -3.30
C LEU A 184 12.04 -5.63 -4.67
N GLU A 185 12.01 -6.86 -5.21
CA GLU A 185 11.37 -7.13 -6.51
C GLU A 185 9.88 -6.70 -6.55
N VAL A 186 9.15 -6.89 -5.45
CA VAL A 186 7.75 -6.46 -5.34
C VAL A 186 7.64 -4.94 -5.26
N LEU A 187 8.52 -4.28 -4.50
CA LEU A 187 8.49 -2.82 -4.37
C LEU A 187 9.00 -2.12 -5.63
N ASP A 188 10.02 -2.66 -6.30
CA ASP A 188 10.47 -2.17 -7.61
C ASP A 188 9.35 -2.26 -8.65
N LEU A 189 8.57 -3.34 -8.62
CA LEU A 189 7.37 -3.46 -9.47
C LEU A 189 6.34 -2.39 -9.15
N VAL A 190 6.06 -2.11 -7.86
CA VAL A 190 5.10 -1.07 -7.45
C VAL A 190 5.58 0.31 -7.89
N ASP A 191 6.86 0.60 -7.74
CA ASP A 191 7.51 1.85 -8.16
C ASP A 191 7.41 2.04 -9.68
N GLN A 192 7.76 1.01 -10.46
CA GLN A 192 7.61 1.01 -11.91
C GLN A 192 6.17 1.26 -12.36
N LEU A 193 5.19 0.63 -11.72
CA LEU A 193 3.77 0.82 -12.03
C LEU A 193 3.29 2.24 -11.71
N HIS A 194 3.83 2.84 -10.65
CA HIS A 194 3.58 4.24 -10.34
C HIS A 194 4.19 5.15 -11.41
N ASP A 195 5.46 4.98 -11.75
CA ASP A 195 6.19 5.80 -12.73
C ASP A 195 5.59 5.72 -14.13
N ASP A 196 5.27 4.50 -14.61
CA ASP A 196 4.76 4.27 -15.97
C ASP A 196 3.30 4.72 -16.15
N MET A 197 2.49 4.67 -15.10
CA MET A 197 1.03 4.86 -15.19
C MET A 197 0.50 6.04 -14.39
N GLY A 198 1.32 6.72 -13.60
CA GLY A 198 0.90 7.85 -12.74
C GLY A 198 -0.11 7.43 -11.66
N ARG A 199 -0.13 6.16 -11.26
CA ARG A 199 -1.12 5.65 -10.28
C ARG A 199 -0.85 6.20 -8.88
N THR A 200 -1.91 6.46 -8.14
CA THR A 200 -1.82 6.71 -6.70
C THR A 200 -1.66 5.37 -5.98
N VAL A 201 -0.61 5.22 -5.20
CA VAL A 201 -0.39 4.02 -4.39
C VAL A 201 -0.44 4.37 -2.92
N VAL A 202 -1.22 3.59 -2.14
CA VAL A 202 -1.20 3.66 -0.68
C VAL A 202 -0.83 2.28 -0.16
N MET A 203 0.28 2.17 0.53
CA MET A 203 0.72 0.88 1.06
C MET A 203 1.01 0.93 2.56
N VAL A 204 0.91 -0.23 3.21
CA VAL A 204 1.38 -0.44 4.58
C VAL A 204 2.66 -1.26 4.51
N LEU A 205 3.73 -0.78 5.14
CA LEU A 205 4.98 -1.53 5.27
C LEU A 205 5.41 -1.61 6.73
N HIS A 206 6.10 -2.72 7.08
CA HIS A 206 6.71 -2.92 8.40
C HIS A 206 8.18 -2.51 8.44
N ASP A 207 8.91 -2.74 7.34
CA ASP A 207 10.30 -2.34 7.24
C ASP A 207 10.38 -0.83 6.97
N LEU A 208 10.95 -0.10 7.94
CA LEU A 208 11.05 1.35 7.88
C LEU A 208 11.99 1.82 6.77
N ASN A 209 13.10 1.11 6.53
CA ASN A 209 14.04 1.49 5.48
C ASN A 209 13.45 1.27 4.08
N LEU A 210 12.69 0.19 3.90
CA LEU A 210 11.95 -0.02 2.66
C LEU A 210 10.83 1.03 2.49
N ALA A 211 10.09 1.34 3.55
CA ALA A 211 9.07 2.40 3.51
C ALA A 211 9.67 3.76 3.12
N ILE A 212 10.81 4.14 3.66
CA ILE A 212 11.52 5.38 3.33
C ILE A 212 11.99 5.38 1.87
N ARG A 213 12.53 4.25 1.40
CA ARG A 213 13.12 4.13 0.06
C ARG A 213 12.08 4.21 -1.05
N TYR A 214 10.93 3.57 -0.85
CA TYR A 214 9.88 3.40 -1.88
C TYR A 214 8.67 4.31 -1.70
N SER A 215 8.79 5.44 -0.97
CA SER A 215 7.66 6.35 -0.76
C SER A 215 8.02 7.78 -1.06
N ASP A 216 7.10 8.49 -1.69
CA ASP A 216 7.16 9.96 -1.81
C ASP A 216 6.69 10.61 -0.52
N ARG A 217 5.70 10.00 0.13
CA ARG A 217 5.13 10.46 1.39
C ARG A 217 4.98 9.34 2.39
N LEU A 218 5.26 9.64 3.65
CA LEU A 218 4.97 8.77 4.77
C LEU A 218 3.82 9.33 5.59
N VAL A 219 2.98 8.43 6.10
CA VAL A 219 1.98 8.71 7.12
C VAL A 219 2.33 7.86 8.34
N VAL A 220 2.75 8.51 9.41
CA VAL A 220 3.15 7.84 10.66
C VAL A 220 1.96 7.76 11.59
N MET A 221 1.55 6.54 11.91
CA MET A 221 0.44 6.28 12.82
C MET A 221 0.91 5.77 14.18
N HIS A 222 0.33 6.32 15.24
CA HIS A 222 0.52 5.82 16.61
C HIS A 222 -0.81 5.89 17.37
N ALA A 223 -1.17 4.79 18.05
CA ALA A 223 -2.37 4.69 18.89
C ALA A 223 -3.67 5.21 18.20
N GLY A 224 -3.89 4.84 16.93
CA GLY A 224 -5.08 5.21 16.16
C GLY A 224 -5.08 6.63 15.59
N ARG A 225 -3.98 7.36 15.67
CA ARG A 225 -3.85 8.75 15.18
C ARG A 225 -2.69 8.89 14.21
N VAL A 226 -2.77 9.86 13.31
CA VAL A 226 -1.62 10.32 12.52
C VAL A 226 -0.80 11.28 13.39
N VAL A 227 0.47 10.97 13.60
CA VAL A 227 1.40 11.79 14.43
C VAL A 227 2.37 12.58 13.58
N ALA A 228 2.68 12.12 12.36
CA ALA A 228 3.47 12.85 11.37
C ALA A 228 3.07 12.45 9.96
N GLN A 229 3.19 13.36 9.00
CA GLN A 229 3.03 13.07 7.57
C GLN A 229 3.88 14.04 6.75
N GLY A 230 4.50 13.55 5.70
CA GLY A 230 5.37 14.36 4.83
C GLY A 230 6.34 13.51 4.02
N ALA A 231 7.28 14.15 3.34
CA ALA A 231 8.37 13.46 2.68
C ALA A 231 9.24 12.74 3.73
N PRO A 232 9.81 11.55 3.42
CA PRO A 232 10.66 10.83 4.37
C PRO A 232 11.79 11.69 4.96
N SER A 233 12.41 12.53 4.14
CA SER A 233 13.51 13.44 4.55
C SER A 233 13.06 14.56 5.50
N GLU A 234 11.78 14.87 5.56
CA GLU A 234 11.23 15.94 6.40
C GLU A 234 10.81 15.44 7.78
N ILE A 235 10.39 14.16 7.87
CA ILE A 235 9.73 13.68 9.08
C ILE A 235 10.49 12.57 9.82
N ILE A 236 11.45 11.89 9.17
CA ILE A 236 12.20 10.81 9.81
C ILE A 236 13.43 11.37 10.54
N ASP A 237 13.36 11.33 11.87
CA ASP A 237 14.47 11.65 12.76
C ASP A 237 14.54 10.68 13.94
N ALA A 238 15.58 10.81 14.76
CA ALA A 238 15.83 9.93 15.90
C ALA A 238 14.79 10.10 17.02
N GLU A 239 14.19 11.28 17.15
CA GLU A 239 13.17 11.60 18.16
C GLU A 239 11.86 10.92 17.82
N LEU A 240 11.38 11.04 16.58
CA LEU A 240 10.19 10.33 16.08
C LEU A 240 10.34 8.81 16.23
N LEU A 241 11.52 8.27 15.89
CA LEU A 241 11.78 6.83 15.98
C LEU A 241 11.72 6.33 17.43
N LEU A 242 12.24 7.14 18.36
CA LEU A 242 12.18 6.80 19.78
C LEU A 242 10.76 6.93 20.34
N GLU A 243 10.06 8.02 20.03
CA GLU A 243 8.71 8.30 20.56
C GLU A 243 7.68 7.31 20.03
N VAL A 244 7.66 7.07 18.71
CA VAL A 244 6.60 6.28 18.06
C VAL A 244 6.89 4.79 18.09
N PHE A 245 8.15 4.40 17.84
CA PHE A 245 8.52 2.99 17.68
C PHE A 245 9.30 2.44 18.87
N GLY A 246 9.69 3.28 19.87
CA GLY A 246 10.57 2.90 20.95
C GLY A 246 11.98 2.52 20.47
N LEU A 247 12.36 2.95 19.26
CA LEU A 247 13.57 2.56 18.57
C LEU A 247 14.66 3.63 18.74
N ARG A 248 15.73 3.28 19.46
CA ARG A 248 16.95 4.10 19.45
C ARG A 248 17.70 3.84 18.14
N ALA A 249 17.92 4.88 17.35
CA ALA A 249 18.58 4.77 16.06
C ALA A 249 19.34 6.06 15.71
N SER A 250 20.32 5.93 14.84
CA SER A 250 20.88 7.05 14.07
C SER A 250 20.19 7.08 12.72
N VAL A 251 19.93 8.29 12.23
CA VAL A 251 19.44 8.51 10.86
C VAL A 251 20.60 9.02 10.03
N LEU A 252 20.97 8.28 9.00
CA LEU A 252 22.05 8.59 8.07
C LEU A 252 21.47 8.78 6.66
N GLU A 253 22.27 9.28 5.75
CA GLU A 253 21.93 9.30 4.32
C GLU A 253 22.23 7.94 3.69
N ASP A 254 21.26 7.34 3.00
CA ASP A 254 21.44 6.12 2.22
C ASP A 254 22.32 6.43 1.01
N PRO A 255 23.50 5.80 0.87
CA PRO A 255 24.45 6.11 -0.22
C PRO A 255 23.93 5.71 -1.61
N VAL A 256 22.84 4.94 -1.70
CA VAL A 256 22.23 4.50 -2.96
C VAL A 256 21.10 5.42 -3.38
N SER A 257 20.19 5.74 -2.47
CA SER A 257 18.97 6.51 -2.78
C SER A 257 19.06 7.99 -2.38
N GLY A 258 20.05 8.39 -1.54
CA GLY A 258 20.13 9.74 -0.97
C GLY A 258 19.03 10.04 0.07
N ARG A 259 18.17 9.07 0.37
CA ARG A 259 17.07 9.20 1.33
C ARG A 259 17.55 8.88 2.76
N PRO A 260 16.79 9.23 3.81
CA PRO A 260 17.14 8.82 5.18
C PRO A 260 17.24 7.30 5.30
N MET A 261 18.24 6.82 6.01
CA MET A 261 18.45 5.42 6.37
C MET A 261 18.52 5.26 7.88
N ILE A 262 17.72 4.39 8.44
CA ILE A 262 17.66 4.12 9.86
C ILE A 262 18.69 3.05 10.21
N VAL A 263 19.62 3.39 11.12
CA VAL A 263 20.61 2.47 11.69
C VAL A 263 20.27 2.24 13.16
N PRO A 264 19.68 1.08 13.52
CA PRO A 264 19.30 0.79 14.89
C PRO A 264 20.50 0.74 15.85
N ILE A 265 20.36 1.30 17.05
CA ILE A 265 21.36 1.26 18.12
C ILE A 265 20.93 0.22 19.14
N GLY A 266 21.61 -0.95 19.11
CA GLY A 266 21.39 -2.01 20.08
C GLY A 266 22.08 -1.71 21.42
N ALA A 267 21.50 -2.14 22.53
CA ALA A 267 22.01 -1.88 23.87
C ALA A 267 23.43 -2.46 24.12
N ARG A 268 23.89 -3.40 23.29
CA ARG A 268 25.19 -4.11 23.47
C ARG A 268 26.20 -3.85 22.36
N HIS A 269 25.87 -3.04 21.36
CA HIS A 269 26.72 -2.84 20.17
C HIS A 269 27.02 -1.36 19.93
N VAL A 270 27.21 -0.60 21.02
CA VAL A 270 27.72 0.77 20.94
C VAL A 270 29.23 0.65 20.84
N LEU A 271 29.84 1.24 19.81
CA LEU A 271 31.29 1.34 19.72
C LEU A 271 31.81 2.05 21.01
N GLU A 272 32.82 1.47 21.70
CA GLU A 272 33.41 1.99 22.95
C GLU A 272 34.02 3.39 22.80
N SER A 273 34.03 3.97 21.63
CA SER A 273 34.65 5.26 21.30
C SER A 273 33.84 6.50 21.71
N GLY A 274 32.86 6.39 22.60
CA GLY A 274 32.29 7.52 23.36
C GLY A 274 31.92 8.81 22.59
N ARG A 275 31.76 8.78 21.28
CA ARG A 275 31.25 9.92 20.51
C ARG A 275 29.79 9.71 20.22
N PRO A 276 28.89 10.53 20.77
CA PRO A 276 27.54 10.64 20.25
C PRO A 276 27.64 11.20 18.83
N PHE A 277 26.94 10.57 17.88
CA PHE A 277 26.68 11.12 16.56
C PHE A 277 25.66 12.22 16.64
#